data_68a1a042bfe1753c6c08b004c2b59d84
#
_entry.id   68a1a042bfe1753c6c08b004c2b59d84
#
_cell.length_a   1.000
_cell.length_b   1.000
_cell.length_c   1.000
_cell.angle_alpha   90.00
_cell.angle_beta   90.00
_cell.angle_gamma   90.00
#
_symmetry.space_group_name_H-M   'P 1'
#
loop_
_entity.id
_entity.type
_entity.pdbx_description
1 polymer ?
#
loop_
_entity_poly.entity_id
_entity_poly.type
_entity_poly.pdbx_seq_one_letter_code
_entity_poly.pdbx_strand_id
1 'polypeptide(L)'
;MWLGPAPERPFNNSRFRGGRGFWDYGGGQQTDWGVHWIDSAFDGLKALGLCDREYPDAVFSIAYKDPASFNETPSCQTSIFQYKNFHIEWAQQVAYLYNRNQGVAWVGSKATLVCNREGYELIPEKTRDGILLADKAQLVGKFEDGGVEA
;
A
#
# COMPACT_ATOMS: atom_id res chain seq x y z
N MET A 1 23.22 -13.61 18.02
CA MET A 1 23.50 -12.63 16.95
C MET A 1 22.34 -12.46 15.94
N TRP A 2 21.53 -13.48 15.63
CA TRP A 2 20.34 -13.35 14.80
C TRP A 2 19.26 -12.46 15.40
N LEU A 3 19.12 -12.44 16.73
CA LEU A 3 18.10 -11.64 17.44
C LEU A 3 18.35 -10.13 17.37
N GLY A 4 19.58 -9.69 17.08
CA GLY A 4 19.93 -8.27 17.15
C GLY A 4 19.61 -7.67 18.52
N PRO A 5 18.88 -6.53 18.60
CA PRO A 5 18.48 -5.92 19.86
C PRO A 5 17.23 -6.53 20.49
N ALA A 6 16.59 -7.51 19.84
CA ALA A 6 15.37 -8.12 20.37
C ALA A 6 15.65 -8.96 21.63
N PRO A 7 14.68 -9.09 22.54
CA PRO A 7 14.82 -9.88 23.74
C PRO A 7 15.14 -11.35 23.44
N GLU A 8 15.99 -11.95 24.25
CA GLU A 8 16.26 -13.37 24.16
C GLU A 8 15.01 -14.18 24.56
N ARG A 9 14.61 -15.08 23.67
CA ARG A 9 13.44 -15.94 23.85
C ARG A 9 13.75 -17.37 23.38
N PRO A 10 13.08 -18.39 23.89
CA PRO A 10 13.16 -19.75 23.36
C PRO A 10 12.89 -19.76 21.85
N PHE A 11 13.60 -20.61 21.14
CA PHE A 11 13.41 -20.76 19.69
C PHE A 11 11.95 -21.06 19.34
N ASN A 12 11.43 -20.33 18.37
CA ASN A 12 10.10 -20.53 17.82
C ASN A 12 10.18 -20.37 16.29
N ASN A 13 9.77 -21.41 15.55
CA ASN A 13 9.86 -21.43 14.10
C ASN A 13 9.00 -20.35 13.43
N SER A 14 7.83 -20.02 14.00
CA SER A 14 6.98 -18.95 13.47
C SER A 14 7.63 -17.59 13.63
N ARG A 15 8.31 -17.31 14.75
CA ARG A 15 9.10 -16.09 14.94
C ARG A 15 10.28 -16.03 13.96
N PHE A 16 10.95 -17.16 13.78
CA PHE A 16 12.12 -17.23 12.89
C PHE A 16 11.75 -16.97 11.42
N ARG A 17 10.66 -17.57 10.92
CA ARG A 17 10.23 -17.45 9.53
C ARG A 17 9.31 -16.25 9.28
N GLY A 18 8.53 -15.85 10.26
CA GLY A 18 7.49 -14.81 10.16
C GLY A 18 7.77 -13.58 11.03
N GLY A 19 9.03 -13.18 11.19
CA GLY A 19 9.45 -12.10 12.12
C GLY A 19 8.64 -10.82 12.02
N ARG A 20 8.19 -10.43 10.81
CA ARG A 20 7.33 -9.25 10.62
C ARG A 20 6.04 -9.26 11.45
N GLY A 21 5.53 -10.44 11.79
CA GLY A 21 4.32 -10.62 12.59
C GLY A 21 4.50 -10.47 14.10
N PHE A 22 5.71 -10.17 14.58
CA PHE A 22 6.05 -10.09 16.00
C PHE A 22 6.69 -8.75 16.31
N TRP A 23 6.19 -8.08 17.36
CA TRP A 23 6.62 -6.73 17.73
C TRP A 23 8.10 -6.62 18.08
N ASP A 24 8.73 -7.71 18.52
CA ASP A 24 10.19 -7.74 18.78
C ASP A 24 11.02 -7.53 17.49
N TYR A 25 10.45 -7.76 16.30
CA TYR A 25 11.19 -7.80 15.03
C TYR A 25 10.62 -6.90 13.96
N GLY A 26 9.35 -6.55 14.03
CA GLY A 26 8.68 -5.74 13.02
C GLY A 26 7.33 -5.19 13.46
N GLY A 27 6.71 -4.37 12.64
CA GLY A 27 5.41 -3.75 12.88
C GLY A 27 4.29 -4.29 11.99
N GLY A 28 4.42 -5.52 11.53
CA GLY A 28 3.41 -6.16 10.67
C GLY A 28 3.48 -5.74 9.21
N GLN A 29 2.39 -5.94 8.51
CA GLN A 29 2.29 -5.68 7.07
C GLN A 29 2.42 -4.19 6.73
N GLN A 30 1.99 -3.29 7.62
CA GLN A 30 2.11 -1.86 7.37
C GLN A 30 3.57 -1.41 7.26
N THR A 31 4.45 -1.93 8.11
CA THR A 31 5.87 -1.57 8.11
C THR A 31 6.70 -2.42 7.16
N ASP A 32 6.12 -3.47 6.59
CA ASP A 32 6.75 -4.32 5.59
C ASP A 32 6.23 -3.96 4.17
N TRP A 33 5.04 -4.38 3.81
CA TRP A 33 4.45 -4.09 2.50
C TRP A 33 3.94 -2.66 2.37
N GLY A 34 3.43 -2.08 3.45
CA GLY A 34 2.90 -0.72 3.44
C GLY A 34 3.95 0.30 3.07
N VAL A 35 5.18 0.14 3.53
CA VAL A 35 6.27 1.05 3.18
C VAL A 35 6.55 1.07 1.67
N HIS A 36 6.49 -0.07 0.99
CA HIS A 36 6.69 -0.13 -0.46
C HIS A 36 5.61 0.63 -1.24
N TRP A 37 4.34 0.42 -0.89
CA TRP A 37 3.24 1.02 -1.63
C TRP A 37 2.99 2.48 -1.26
N ILE A 38 3.22 2.86 -0.02
CA ILE A 38 3.15 4.27 0.42
C ILE A 38 4.27 5.07 -0.24
N ASP A 39 5.49 4.52 -0.33
CA ASP A 39 6.62 5.14 -1.00
C ASP A 39 6.32 5.33 -2.50
N SER A 40 5.83 4.30 -3.18
CA SER A 40 5.37 4.40 -4.57
C SER A 40 4.27 5.45 -4.76
N ALA A 41 3.33 5.57 -3.80
CA ALA A 41 2.29 6.60 -3.85
C ALA A 41 2.89 8.01 -3.78
N PHE A 42 3.88 8.22 -2.89
CA PHE A 42 4.60 9.49 -2.79
C PHE A 42 5.41 9.82 -4.04
N ASP A 43 6.09 8.85 -4.64
CA ASP A 43 6.85 9.06 -5.87
C ASP A 43 5.95 9.56 -6.99
N GLY A 44 4.76 8.97 -7.15
CA GLY A 44 3.77 9.46 -8.10
C GLY A 44 3.28 10.88 -7.80
N LEU A 45 2.98 11.17 -6.54
CA LEU A 45 2.53 12.51 -6.12
C LEU A 45 3.62 13.56 -6.26
N LYS A 46 4.87 13.23 -5.97
CA LYS A 46 6.03 14.12 -6.17
C LYS A 46 6.27 14.39 -7.65
N ALA A 47 6.22 13.36 -8.49
CA ALA A 47 6.37 13.51 -9.93
C ALA A 47 5.31 14.44 -10.55
N LEU A 48 4.11 14.48 -9.97
CA LEU A 48 3.04 15.39 -10.36
C LEU A 48 3.10 16.77 -9.68
N GLY A 49 4.09 17.02 -8.82
CA GLY A 49 4.19 18.27 -8.05
C GLY A 49 3.07 18.48 -7.02
N LEU A 50 2.38 17.42 -6.61
CA LEU A 50 1.26 17.45 -5.68
C LEU A 50 1.67 17.27 -4.22
N CYS A 51 2.88 16.79 -3.97
CA CYS A 51 3.41 16.55 -2.63
C CYS A 51 4.81 17.13 -2.50
N ASP A 52 5.00 18.01 -1.52
CA ASP A 52 6.29 18.63 -1.19
C ASP A 52 6.91 18.07 0.10
N ARG A 53 6.18 17.22 0.82
CA ARG A 53 6.60 16.62 2.10
C ARG A 53 6.04 15.22 2.28
N GLU A 54 6.74 14.40 3.05
CA GLU A 54 6.39 13.00 3.30
C GLU A 54 5.57 12.77 4.58
N TYR A 55 5.56 13.73 5.51
CA TYR A 55 4.80 13.60 6.75
C TYR A 55 3.40 14.21 6.64
N PRO A 56 2.38 13.50 7.14
CA PRO A 56 0.99 13.96 7.11
C PRO A 56 0.70 15.01 8.19
N ASP A 57 -0.40 15.76 8.00
CA ASP A 57 -0.94 16.68 9.01
C ASP A 57 -1.59 15.92 10.18
N ALA A 58 -2.22 14.78 9.89
CA ALA A 58 -2.86 13.90 10.86
C ALA A 58 -2.87 12.45 10.37
N VAL A 59 -2.92 11.52 11.31
CA VAL A 59 -3.06 10.08 11.03
C VAL A 59 -4.22 9.53 11.86
N PHE A 60 -5.10 8.80 11.21
CA PHE A 60 -6.12 7.98 11.85
C PHE A 60 -5.90 6.53 11.45
N SER A 61 -5.99 5.61 12.40
CA SER A 61 -5.81 4.18 12.14
C SER A 61 -6.74 3.34 13.00
N ILE A 62 -7.31 2.31 12.38
CA ILE A 62 -8.06 1.26 13.07
C ILE A 62 -7.49 -0.09 12.67
N ALA A 63 -7.35 -0.98 13.63
CA ALA A 63 -6.74 -2.28 13.41
C ALA A 63 -7.48 -3.38 14.18
N TYR A 64 -7.47 -4.57 13.62
CA TYR A 64 -8.01 -5.78 14.23
C TYR A 64 -6.98 -6.90 14.18
N LYS A 65 -6.82 -7.59 15.30
CA LYS A 65 -6.01 -8.80 15.40
C LYS A 65 -6.93 -10.02 15.46
N ASP A 66 -6.76 -10.94 14.52
CA ASP A 66 -7.45 -12.23 14.57
C ASP A 66 -7.00 -13.03 15.80
N PRO A 67 -7.91 -13.40 16.71
CA PRO A 67 -7.58 -14.19 17.89
C PRO A 67 -6.98 -15.56 17.58
N ALA A 68 -7.27 -16.13 16.41
CA ALA A 68 -6.71 -17.41 15.95
C ALA A 68 -5.29 -17.27 15.38
N SER A 69 -4.85 -16.03 15.07
CA SER A 69 -3.51 -15.78 14.57
C SER A 69 -2.48 -15.82 15.69
N PHE A 70 -1.38 -16.52 15.46
CA PHE A 70 -0.21 -16.49 16.36
C PHE A 70 0.67 -15.25 16.15
N ASN A 71 0.44 -14.45 15.10
CA ASN A 71 1.07 -13.15 14.93
C ASN A 71 0.62 -12.20 16.04
N GLU A 72 1.52 -11.34 16.49
CA GLU A 72 1.25 -10.30 17.51
C GLU A 72 0.70 -9.02 16.86
N THR A 73 1.07 -8.78 15.62
CA THR A 73 0.68 -7.60 14.84
C THR A 73 -0.74 -7.75 14.26
N PRO A 74 -1.41 -6.64 13.87
CA PRO A 74 -2.74 -6.68 13.31
C PRO A 74 -2.86 -7.58 12.08
N SER A 75 -3.99 -8.27 11.97
CA SER A 75 -4.37 -9.06 10.80
C SER A 75 -5.04 -8.22 9.73
N CYS A 76 -5.83 -7.22 10.15
CA CYS A 76 -6.45 -6.22 9.30
C CYS A 76 -6.17 -4.83 9.85
N GLN A 77 -5.96 -3.86 8.98
CA GLN A 77 -5.73 -2.48 9.36
C GLN A 77 -6.12 -1.55 8.23
N THR A 78 -6.72 -0.42 8.59
CA THR A 78 -6.86 0.74 7.71
C THR A 78 -6.23 1.93 8.40
N SER A 79 -5.37 2.65 7.67
CA SER A 79 -4.74 3.89 8.13
C SER A 79 -4.95 4.98 7.10
N ILE A 80 -5.39 6.15 7.54
CA ILE A 80 -5.58 7.33 6.71
C ILE A 80 -4.54 8.36 7.12
N PHE A 81 -3.73 8.78 6.16
CA PHE A 81 -2.72 9.82 6.30
C PHE A 81 -3.27 11.09 5.63
N GLN A 82 -3.63 12.07 6.43
CA GLN A 82 -4.23 13.31 5.95
C GLN A 82 -3.15 14.33 5.58
N TYR A 83 -3.32 14.93 4.41
CA TYR A 83 -2.54 16.05 3.90
C TYR A 83 -3.48 17.20 3.54
N LYS A 84 -2.94 18.39 3.28
CA LYS A 84 -3.73 19.59 2.98
C LYS A 84 -4.69 19.40 1.81
N ASN A 85 -4.28 18.74 0.74
CA ASN A 85 -5.01 18.67 -0.53
C ASN A 85 -5.41 17.23 -0.95
N PHE A 86 -4.95 16.22 -0.21
CA PHE A 86 -5.23 14.82 -0.49
C PHE A 86 -5.12 14.00 0.81
N HIS A 87 -5.44 12.74 0.72
CA HIS A 87 -5.11 11.76 1.75
C HIS A 87 -4.58 10.48 1.10
N ILE A 88 -3.79 9.74 1.84
CA ILE A 88 -3.38 8.38 1.48
C ILE A 88 -4.12 7.43 2.41
N GLU A 89 -4.78 6.44 1.83
CA GLU A 89 -5.36 5.32 2.57
C GLU A 89 -4.47 4.09 2.38
N TRP A 90 -4.02 3.51 3.48
CA TRP A 90 -3.43 2.19 3.54
C TRP A 90 -4.47 1.21 4.05
N ALA A 91 -4.81 0.20 3.26
CA ALA A 91 -5.72 -0.86 3.64
C ALA A 91 -5.02 -2.22 3.58
N GLN A 92 -4.96 -2.89 4.72
CA GLN A 92 -4.49 -4.26 4.88
C GLN A 92 -5.67 -5.14 5.26
N GLN A 93 -5.91 -6.19 4.50
CA GLN A 93 -6.98 -7.15 4.78
C GLN A 93 -6.46 -8.58 4.71
N VAL A 94 -7.18 -9.52 5.30
CA VAL A 94 -6.82 -10.95 5.30
C VAL A 94 -6.99 -11.58 3.91
N ALA A 95 -7.91 -11.07 3.09
CA ALA A 95 -8.19 -11.58 1.75
C ALA A 95 -8.28 -10.45 0.73
N TYR A 96 -7.50 -10.53 -0.33
CA TYR A 96 -7.32 -9.47 -1.33
C TYR A 96 -7.95 -9.75 -2.70
N LEU A 97 -8.44 -10.94 -2.95
CA LEU A 97 -9.00 -11.31 -4.27
C LEU A 97 -10.13 -10.39 -4.73
N TYR A 98 -10.84 -9.82 -3.78
CA TYR A 98 -11.90 -8.86 -4.04
C TYR A 98 -11.38 -7.52 -4.58
N ASN A 99 -10.20 -7.06 -4.18
CA ASN A 99 -9.70 -5.72 -4.47
C ASN A 99 -8.37 -5.72 -5.25
N ARG A 100 -8.30 -6.46 -6.35
CA ARG A 100 -7.19 -6.45 -7.33
C ARG A 100 -5.79 -6.68 -6.76
N ASN A 101 -5.64 -7.44 -5.70
CA ASN A 101 -4.35 -7.71 -5.09
C ASN A 101 -3.72 -6.47 -4.39
N GLN A 102 -2.40 -6.42 -4.46
CA GLN A 102 -1.57 -5.35 -3.93
C GLN A 102 -1.28 -4.32 -5.01
N GLY A 103 -1.10 -3.08 -4.61
CA GLY A 103 -0.77 -2.00 -5.53
C GLY A 103 -1.09 -0.65 -4.93
N VAL A 104 -0.96 0.37 -5.76
CA VAL A 104 -1.34 1.74 -5.44
C VAL A 104 -2.35 2.24 -6.47
N ALA A 105 -3.29 3.04 -6.03
CA ALA A 105 -4.26 3.72 -6.88
C ALA A 105 -4.22 5.23 -6.59
N TRP A 106 -4.02 6.03 -7.64
CA TRP A 106 -4.18 7.48 -7.59
C TRP A 106 -5.56 7.83 -8.14
N VAL A 107 -6.45 8.23 -7.24
CA VAL A 107 -7.84 8.53 -7.56
C VAL A 107 -7.97 10.02 -7.87
N GLY A 108 -8.19 10.34 -9.13
CA GLY A 108 -8.39 11.71 -9.62
C GLY A 108 -9.83 11.95 -10.05
N SER A 109 -10.17 13.23 -10.32
CA SER A 109 -11.52 13.62 -10.75
C SER A 109 -11.90 13.20 -12.18
N LYS A 110 -10.93 12.82 -13.00
CA LYS A 110 -11.16 12.42 -14.40
C LYS A 110 -10.85 10.96 -14.67
N ALA A 111 -9.97 10.37 -13.87
CA ALA A 111 -9.56 8.98 -14.00
C ALA A 111 -8.89 8.50 -12.72
N THR A 112 -8.85 7.20 -12.54
CA THR A 112 -8.02 6.51 -11.52
C THR A 112 -6.89 5.76 -12.22
N LEU A 113 -5.65 6.03 -11.80
CA LEU A 113 -4.49 5.23 -12.22
C LEU A 113 -4.23 4.17 -11.16
N VAL A 114 -4.30 2.91 -11.57
CA VAL A 114 -3.93 1.76 -10.71
C VAL A 114 -2.60 1.21 -11.19
N CYS A 115 -1.70 0.96 -10.28
CA CYS A 115 -0.37 0.43 -10.58
C CYS A 115 0.01 -0.65 -9.56
N ASN A 116 0.63 -1.72 -10.05
CA ASN A 116 1.24 -2.77 -9.23
C ASN A 116 2.57 -3.22 -9.86
N ARG A 117 3.14 -4.32 -9.40
CA ARG A 117 4.42 -4.84 -9.94
C ARG A 117 4.29 -5.46 -11.34
N GLU A 118 3.09 -5.73 -11.82
CA GLU A 118 2.82 -6.35 -13.12
C GLU A 118 2.57 -5.31 -14.21
N GLY A 119 2.10 -4.12 -13.82
CA GLY A 119 1.78 -3.07 -14.77
C GLY A 119 0.87 -1.99 -14.20
N TYR A 120 0.22 -1.26 -15.09
CA TYR A 120 -0.69 -0.18 -14.73
C TYR A 120 -1.96 -0.22 -15.58
N GLU A 121 -3.02 0.37 -15.04
CA GLU A 121 -4.30 0.55 -15.72
C GLU A 121 -4.84 1.94 -15.40
N LEU A 122 -5.23 2.69 -16.43
CA LEU A 122 -5.96 3.95 -16.29
C LEU A 122 -7.45 3.68 -16.46
N ILE A 123 -8.24 3.98 -15.46
CA ILE A 123 -9.69 3.79 -15.42
C ILE A 123 -10.34 5.17 -15.54
N PRO A 124 -10.88 5.55 -16.71
CA PRO A 124 -11.53 6.84 -16.87
C PRO A 124 -12.84 6.94 -16.07
N GLU A 125 -13.06 8.09 -15.45
CA GLU A 125 -14.35 8.45 -14.90
C GLU A 125 -15.34 8.81 -16.01
N LYS A 126 -16.63 8.74 -15.68
CA LYS A 126 -17.74 9.08 -16.60
C LYS A 126 -18.58 10.19 -16.01
N THR A 127 -19.08 11.05 -16.89
CA THR A 127 -20.20 11.94 -16.55
C THR A 127 -21.46 11.13 -16.25
N ARG A 128 -22.48 11.79 -15.68
CA ARG A 128 -23.80 11.16 -15.46
C ARG A 128 -24.41 10.61 -16.74
N ASP A 129 -24.13 11.24 -17.89
CA ASP A 129 -24.62 10.84 -19.21
C ASP A 129 -23.69 9.80 -19.89
N GLY A 130 -22.72 9.27 -19.19
CA GLY A 130 -21.84 8.20 -19.64
C GLY A 130 -20.65 8.63 -20.51
N ILE A 131 -20.40 9.94 -20.65
CA ILE A 131 -19.26 10.48 -21.40
C ILE A 131 -17.98 10.29 -20.59
N LEU A 132 -16.95 9.73 -21.19
CA LEU A 132 -15.64 9.57 -20.56
C LEU A 132 -14.95 10.93 -20.34
N LEU A 133 -14.36 11.12 -19.16
CA LEU A 133 -13.66 12.35 -18.77
C LEU A 133 -12.16 12.31 -19.10
N ALA A 134 -11.63 11.14 -19.50
CA ALA A 134 -10.27 10.97 -19.97
C ALA A 134 -10.24 10.05 -21.20
N ASP A 135 -9.25 10.27 -22.09
CA ASP A 135 -9.08 9.45 -23.28
C ASP A 135 -8.66 8.02 -22.94
N LYS A 136 -9.21 7.07 -23.71
CA LYS A 136 -8.86 5.64 -23.59
C LYS A 136 -7.53 5.26 -24.24
N ALA A 137 -6.79 6.20 -24.80
CA ALA A 137 -5.75 5.91 -25.78
C ALA A 137 -4.51 5.14 -25.23
N GLN A 138 -4.31 5.06 -23.91
CA GLN A 138 -3.22 4.28 -23.30
C GLN A 138 -3.64 3.75 -21.93
N LEU A 139 -4.52 2.77 -21.91
CA LEU A 139 -5.19 2.41 -20.65
C LEU A 139 -4.56 1.26 -19.86
N VAL A 140 -3.72 0.47 -20.49
CA VAL A 140 -3.10 -0.70 -19.84
C VAL A 140 -1.68 -0.87 -20.34
N GLY A 141 -0.74 -0.96 -19.43
CA GLY A 141 0.65 -1.31 -19.69
C GLY A 141 1.09 -2.45 -18.78
N LYS A 142 1.96 -3.31 -19.28
CA LYS A 142 2.67 -4.29 -18.47
C LYS A 142 4.12 -3.85 -18.35
N PHE A 143 4.72 -4.07 -17.20
CA PHE A 143 6.16 -3.96 -17.04
C PHE A 143 6.77 -5.26 -17.56
N GLU A 144 7.69 -5.17 -18.50
CA GLU A 144 8.49 -6.33 -18.91
C GLU A 144 9.48 -6.68 -17.80
N ASP A 145 9.78 -7.97 -17.64
CA ASP A 145 10.72 -8.45 -16.62
C ASP A 145 12.07 -7.71 -16.78
N GLY A 146 12.37 -6.83 -15.86
CA GLY A 146 13.71 -6.25 -15.69
C GLY A 146 13.92 -4.80 -16.00
N GLY A 147 12.93 -3.97 -16.27
CA GLY A 147 13.25 -2.57 -16.34
C GLY A 147 12.27 -1.63 -17.00
N VAL A 148 12.14 -0.50 -16.40
CA VAL A 148 11.73 0.73 -17.05
C VAL A 148 12.80 1.06 -18.07
N GLU A 149 12.56 0.85 -19.34
CA GLU A 149 13.31 1.56 -20.36
C GLU A 149 12.87 3.03 -20.32
N ALA A 150 13.83 3.88 -20.03
CA ALA A 150 13.68 5.33 -19.93
C ALA A 150 13.53 5.96 -21.32
#